data_31202a754dd26097de6e51e16c9e9ae3
#
_entry.id   31202a754dd26097de6e51e16c9e9ae3
#
_cell.length_a   1.000
_cell.length_b   1.000
_cell.length_c   1.000
_cell.angle_alpha   90.00
_cell.angle_beta   90.00
_cell.angle_gamma   90.00
#
_symmetry.space_group_name_H-M   'P 1'
#
loop_
_entity.id
_entity.type
_entity.pdbx_description
1 polymer ?
#
loop_
_entity_poly.entity_id
_entity_poly.type
_entity_poly.pdbx_seq_one_letter_code
_entity_poly.pdbx_strand_id
1 'polypeptide(L)'
;MKKTLSILLAVIILTASFCLISYGIGQAYTGITSAQTPINNASLLFAKKFGGNYKAAPTPPVVVGDTLLVVSGVKLYKLDAKTGEEIASVKMQGTTLYTTTSPLYADGKIFVALDDGIIQAFDYKTMKSLWVYTDSIGGQAISPITYDNGYIYTGFWVDETEYANYVCLSVKDENTKSETESKSPEWTHKALGGFYWAGCCVTDKYVVVGKDDGKKNSESNSKIISLDKSTGKTLSTLNVSGDIRSSVLYSAETDAYYASSKAGYIYKFAMDSSGKLGSLKTYTASGAVTATPVIYNGRLYAGCQNGTSGKFIVLDAKTMKEIYTCDMQGYPQASMLLSTGYEEATGKVYIYSTYNAKPGGITVFEDSKGQKSAVKTELYTPESDMQQYCISTISVSADGTLYYKNDSGNIFAVGEKEPEIKLNFIQKIISVIKNIVAKIMAIFIKK
;
A
#
# COMPACT_ATOMS: atom_id res chain seq x y z
N MET A 1 -30.52 21.05 26.82
CA MET A 1 -30.05 21.46 25.50
C MET A 1 -28.54 21.70 25.38
N LYS A 2 -27.85 22.43 26.29
CA LYS A 2 -26.36 22.63 26.17
C LYS A 2 -25.53 21.37 26.35
N LYS A 3 -25.93 20.42 27.20
CA LYS A 3 -25.21 19.12 27.37
C LYS A 3 -25.36 18.18 26.18
N THR A 4 -26.52 18.16 25.52
CA THR A 4 -26.77 17.35 24.32
C THR A 4 -25.99 17.87 23.10
N LEU A 5 -25.84 19.18 22.99
CA LEU A 5 -25.04 19.78 21.90
C LEU A 5 -23.55 19.53 22.09
N SER A 6 -23.04 19.52 23.34
CA SER A 6 -21.64 19.20 23.62
C SER A 6 -21.30 17.73 23.34
N ILE A 7 -22.22 16.80 23.59
CA ILE A 7 -22.05 15.37 23.28
C ILE A 7 -22.12 15.14 21.76
N LEU A 8 -23.01 15.84 21.05
CA LEU A 8 -23.06 15.77 19.58
C LEU A 8 -21.81 16.35 18.93
N LEU A 9 -21.27 17.45 19.46
CA LEU A 9 -20.00 18.02 18.97
C LEU A 9 -18.80 17.12 19.30
N ALA A 10 -18.77 16.48 20.47
CA ALA A 10 -17.73 15.52 20.83
C ALA A 10 -17.79 14.23 19.98
N VAL A 11 -18.97 13.77 19.62
CA VAL A 11 -19.16 12.63 18.71
C VAL A 11 -18.76 12.99 17.27
N ILE A 12 -19.07 14.20 16.81
CA ILE A 12 -18.64 14.68 15.48
C ILE A 12 -17.12 14.90 15.44
N ILE A 13 -16.51 15.37 16.53
CA ILE A 13 -15.05 15.53 16.61
C ILE A 13 -14.37 14.15 16.73
N LEU A 14 -14.95 13.17 17.42
CA LEU A 14 -14.42 11.80 17.48
C LEU A 14 -14.55 11.07 16.12
N THR A 15 -15.63 11.29 15.38
CA THR A 15 -15.79 10.70 14.03
C THR A 15 -14.91 11.39 12.98
N ALA A 16 -14.65 12.70 13.11
CA ALA A 16 -13.72 13.41 12.24
C ALA A 16 -12.24 13.06 12.49
N SER A 17 -11.89 12.58 13.69
CA SER A 17 -10.53 12.15 14.01
C SER A 17 -10.17 10.73 13.51
N PHE A 18 -11.14 9.94 13.06
CA PHE A 18 -10.90 8.59 12.50
C PHE A 18 -10.67 8.59 10.97
N CYS A 19 -10.74 9.71 10.29
CA CYS A 19 -10.61 9.80 8.84
C CYS A 19 -9.24 10.30 8.35
N LEU A 20 -8.19 10.22 9.18
CA LEU A 20 -6.81 10.51 8.80
C LEU A 20 -5.94 9.24 8.80
N ILE A 21 -6.49 8.11 8.41
CA ILE A 21 -5.65 6.94 8.12
C ILE A 21 -5.18 7.11 6.68
N SER A 22 -3.95 7.60 6.54
CA SER A 22 -3.22 7.53 5.28
C SER A 22 -3.13 6.05 4.89
N TYR A 23 -3.68 5.70 3.73
CA TYR A 23 -3.50 4.39 3.13
C TYR A 23 -2.11 4.24 2.50
N GLY A 24 -1.10 4.68 3.19
CA GLY A 24 0.30 4.36 2.99
C GLY A 24 0.75 3.60 4.21
N ILE A 25 0.60 2.30 4.18
CA ILE A 25 1.31 1.25 4.91
C ILE A 25 2.00 1.75 6.20
N GLY A 26 1.24 2.03 7.24
CA GLY A 26 1.76 2.49 8.54
C GLY A 26 1.27 1.70 9.74
N GLN A 27 0.51 0.68 9.55
CA GLN A 27 0.20 -0.46 10.43
C GLN A 27 -0.18 -1.57 9.48
N ALA A 28 0.13 -2.82 9.79
CA ALA A 28 -0.05 -4.00 8.94
C ALA A 28 -0.99 -3.76 7.75
N TYR A 29 -0.46 -3.67 6.54
CA TYR A 29 -1.22 -3.43 5.30
C TYR A 29 -2.46 -4.31 5.26
N THR A 30 -3.63 -3.74 5.44
CA THR A 30 -4.88 -4.48 5.35
C THR A 30 -5.42 -4.51 3.92
N GLY A 31 -5.03 -3.56 3.08
CA GLY A 31 -5.54 -3.41 1.73
C GLY A 31 -7.03 -3.04 1.67
N ILE A 32 -7.60 -2.48 2.74
CA ILE A 32 -9.05 -2.22 2.85
C ILE A 32 -9.31 -0.73 3.01
N THR A 33 -10.33 -0.23 2.29
CA THR A 33 -10.85 1.14 2.40
C THR A 33 -12.37 1.13 2.52
N SER A 34 -12.91 2.14 3.19
CA SER A 34 -14.35 2.44 3.18
C SER A 34 -14.75 3.53 2.17
N ALA A 35 -13.79 4.07 1.41
CA ALA A 35 -14.10 5.04 0.38
C ALA A 35 -14.93 4.41 -0.75
N GLN A 36 -15.89 5.14 -1.27
CA GLN A 36 -16.59 4.79 -2.51
C GLN A 36 -15.68 5.08 -3.68
N THR A 37 -15.19 4.04 -4.31
CA THR A 37 -14.23 4.06 -5.40
C THR A 37 -14.93 3.80 -6.73
N PRO A 38 -14.40 4.24 -7.89
CA PRO A 38 -14.99 3.95 -9.18
C PRO A 38 -15.14 2.44 -9.41
N ILE A 39 -16.30 1.98 -9.81
CA ILE A 39 -16.60 0.56 -10.08
C ILE A 39 -16.82 0.26 -11.56
N ASN A 40 -17.05 1.29 -12.35
CA ASN A 40 -17.17 1.26 -13.81
C ASN A 40 -16.87 2.67 -14.35
N ASN A 41 -16.62 2.77 -15.66
CA ASN A 41 -16.46 4.06 -16.36
C ASN A 41 -15.49 5.05 -15.69
N ALA A 42 -14.42 4.56 -15.06
CA ALA A 42 -13.42 5.42 -14.45
C ALA A 42 -12.69 6.24 -15.54
N SER A 43 -12.38 7.47 -15.18
CA SER A 43 -11.68 8.42 -16.04
C SER A 43 -10.30 8.74 -15.49
N LEU A 44 -9.36 9.02 -16.39
CA LEU A 44 -8.10 9.66 -16.03
C LEU A 44 -8.38 11.09 -15.54
N LEU A 45 -8.01 11.37 -14.30
CA LEU A 45 -8.05 12.73 -13.75
C LEU A 45 -6.76 13.47 -14.08
N PHE A 46 -5.62 12.81 -13.88
CA PHE A 46 -4.33 13.24 -14.40
C PHE A 46 -3.36 12.07 -14.57
N ALA A 47 -2.38 12.24 -15.47
CA ALA A 47 -1.15 11.47 -15.53
C ALA A 47 0.05 12.42 -15.48
N LYS A 48 1.04 12.12 -14.63
CA LYS A 48 2.25 12.95 -14.48
C LYS A 48 3.48 12.07 -14.52
N LYS A 49 4.44 12.49 -15.35
CA LYS A 49 5.70 11.77 -15.54
C LYS A 49 6.74 12.24 -14.54
N PHE A 50 7.17 11.32 -13.66
CA PHE A 50 8.20 11.59 -12.64
C PHE A 50 9.48 10.80 -12.83
N GLY A 51 9.49 9.80 -13.69
CA GLY A 51 10.66 8.94 -13.89
C GLY A 51 10.80 8.43 -15.31
N GLY A 52 11.75 7.54 -15.49
CA GLY A 52 11.95 6.77 -16.71
C GLY A 52 11.17 5.46 -16.70
N ASN A 53 11.55 4.59 -17.63
CA ASN A 53 10.93 3.27 -17.76
C ASN A 53 11.59 2.26 -16.79
N TYR A 54 10.81 1.28 -16.33
CA TYR A 54 11.25 0.12 -15.56
C TYR A 54 12.05 0.50 -14.30
N LYS A 55 13.40 0.33 -14.29
CA LYS A 55 14.27 0.61 -13.12
C LYS A 55 14.19 2.04 -12.62
N ALA A 56 13.89 2.97 -13.49
CA ALA A 56 13.78 4.40 -13.20
C ALA A 56 12.32 4.86 -13.06
N ALA A 57 11.36 3.93 -12.99
CA ALA A 57 9.96 4.27 -12.72
C ALA A 57 9.80 4.82 -11.29
N PRO A 58 8.82 5.69 -11.03
CA PRO A 58 8.54 6.17 -9.68
C PRO A 58 8.01 5.04 -8.78
N THR A 59 8.04 5.27 -7.46
CA THR A 59 7.36 4.39 -6.50
C THR A 59 5.84 4.47 -6.68
N PRO A 60 5.07 3.45 -6.23
CA PRO A 60 3.64 3.61 -6.07
C PRO A 60 3.35 4.84 -5.18
N PRO A 61 2.39 5.72 -5.58
CA PRO A 61 2.04 6.90 -4.81
C PRO A 61 1.44 6.55 -3.45
N VAL A 62 1.67 7.38 -2.45
CA VAL A 62 1.07 7.25 -1.11
C VAL A 62 0.24 8.49 -0.81
N VAL A 63 -1.04 8.29 -0.53
CA VAL A 63 -1.96 9.38 -0.15
C VAL A 63 -1.74 9.78 1.30
N VAL A 64 -1.54 11.07 1.57
CA VAL A 64 -1.48 11.65 2.91
C VAL A 64 -2.34 12.90 2.96
N GLY A 65 -3.57 12.78 3.43
CA GLY A 65 -4.57 13.86 3.35
C GLY A 65 -4.82 14.27 1.90
N ASP A 66 -4.61 15.53 1.58
CA ASP A 66 -4.77 16.09 0.22
C ASP A 66 -3.47 16.04 -0.61
N THR A 67 -2.50 15.24 -0.20
CA THR A 67 -1.20 15.14 -0.88
C THR A 67 -0.85 13.71 -1.27
N LEU A 68 0.05 13.60 -2.26
CA LEU A 68 0.71 12.35 -2.64
C LEU A 68 2.20 12.42 -2.34
N LEU A 69 2.74 11.35 -1.79
CA LEU A 69 4.17 11.13 -1.66
C LEU A 69 4.62 10.18 -2.77
N VAL A 70 5.65 10.58 -3.51
CA VAL A 70 6.23 9.81 -4.61
C VAL A 70 7.74 9.91 -4.55
N VAL A 71 8.43 8.81 -4.74
CA VAL A 71 9.89 8.81 -4.86
C VAL A 71 10.27 8.45 -6.29
N SER A 72 11.23 9.17 -6.86
CA SER A 72 11.79 8.86 -8.17
C SER A 72 13.25 9.29 -8.25
N GLY A 73 14.12 8.35 -8.63
CA GLY A 73 15.56 8.58 -8.69
C GLY A 73 16.09 9.07 -7.34
N VAL A 74 16.63 10.27 -7.30
CA VAL A 74 17.25 10.88 -6.11
C VAL A 74 16.34 11.87 -5.39
N LYS A 75 15.04 11.92 -5.72
CA LYS A 75 14.10 12.89 -5.14
C LYS A 75 12.87 12.24 -4.51
N LEU A 76 12.51 12.77 -3.35
CA LEU A 76 11.20 12.60 -2.74
C LEU A 76 10.33 13.79 -3.12
N TYR A 77 9.14 13.54 -3.64
CA TYR A 77 8.16 14.54 -4.06
C TYR A 77 6.93 14.50 -3.14
N LYS A 78 6.40 15.69 -2.86
CA LYS A 78 5.10 15.91 -2.26
C LYS A 78 4.25 16.66 -3.26
N LEU A 79 3.15 16.05 -3.70
CA LEU A 79 2.30 16.55 -4.78
C LEU A 79 0.91 16.86 -4.24
N ASP A 80 0.20 17.74 -4.89
CA ASP A 80 -1.23 17.93 -4.70
C ASP A 80 -1.99 16.71 -5.25
N ALA A 81 -2.85 16.10 -4.44
CA ALA A 81 -3.52 14.87 -4.81
C ALA A 81 -4.58 15.05 -5.91
N LYS A 82 -5.15 16.26 -6.06
CA LYS A 82 -6.17 16.55 -7.08
C LYS A 82 -5.58 16.85 -8.45
N THR A 83 -4.41 17.50 -8.48
CA THR A 83 -3.82 18.03 -9.73
C THR A 83 -2.55 17.30 -10.14
N GLY A 84 -1.90 16.58 -9.22
CA GLY A 84 -0.57 15.98 -9.42
C GLY A 84 0.56 17.02 -9.51
N GLU A 85 0.29 18.29 -9.22
CA GLU A 85 1.32 19.34 -9.25
C GLU A 85 2.25 19.23 -8.03
N GLU A 86 3.53 19.56 -8.25
CA GLU A 86 4.54 19.54 -7.19
C GLU A 86 4.28 20.67 -6.18
N ILE A 87 4.06 20.30 -4.92
CA ILE A 87 4.01 21.22 -3.78
C ILE A 87 5.42 21.46 -3.25
N ALA A 88 6.20 20.39 -3.12
CA ALA A 88 7.57 20.43 -2.65
C ALA A 88 8.34 19.19 -3.11
N SER A 89 9.66 19.29 -3.18
CA SER A 89 10.54 18.14 -3.34
C SER A 89 11.85 18.32 -2.59
N VAL A 90 12.51 17.21 -2.25
CA VAL A 90 13.81 17.20 -1.59
C VAL A 90 14.70 16.14 -2.21
N LYS A 91 16.01 16.45 -2.28
CA LYS A 91 17.03 15.48 -2.68
C LYS A 91 17.33 14.53 -1.53
N MET A 92 17.42 13.24 -1.84
CA MET A 92 17.78 12.19 -0.91
C MET A 92 19.28 11.88 -0.94
N GLN A 93 19.76 11.14 0.07
CA GLN A 93 21.17 10.71 0.17
C GLN A 93 21.51 9.52 -0.75
N GLY A 94 20.52 8.87 -1.31
CA GLY A 94 20.66 7.76 -2.24
C GLY A 94 19.64 7.83 -3.38
N THR A 95 19.53 6.76 -4.13
CA THR A 95 18.57 6.61 -5.22
C THR A 95 17.68 5.41 -5.00
N THR A 96 16.59 5.34 -5.74
CA THR A 96 15.74 4.16 -5.80
C THR A 96 15.99 3.41 -7.11
N LEU A 97 16.14 2.10 -7.02
CA LEU A 97 16.12 1.19 -8.17
C LEU A 97 15.03 0.14 -7.98
N TYR A 98 14.35 -0.25 -9.05
CA TYR A 98 13.26 -1.25 -8.99
C TYR A 98 12.14 -0.89 -8.02
N THR A 99 11.64 0.31 -8.11
CA THR A 99 10.75 0.97 -7.15
C THR A 99 9.37 0.33 -7.04
N THR A 100 9.28 -0.77 -6.32
CA THR A 100 8.02 -1.40 -5.94
C THR A 100 7.61 -1.06 -4.51
N THR A 101 8.53 -0.53 -3.70
CA THR A 101 8.29 -0.18 -2.30
C THR A 101 7.93 1.29 -2.18
N SER A 102 6.73 1.57 -1.69
CA SER A 102 6.26 2.93 -1.43
C SER A 102 6.98 3.56 -0.23
N PRO A 103 7.13 4.90 -0.18
CA PRO A 103 7.50 5.56 1.05
C PRO A 103 6.46 5.31 2.14
N LEU A 104 6.88 5.30 3.40
CA LEU A 104 6.00 5.20 4.55
C LEU A 104 5.77 6.61 5.15
N TYR A 105 4.50 6.95 5.39
CA TYR A 105 4.16 8.09 6.25
C TYR A 105 3.68 7.59 7.62
N ALA A 106 4.35 8.01 8.69
CA ALA A 106 3.96 7.72 10.06
C ALA A 106 4.52 8.78 11.02
N ASP A 107 3.81 9.07 12.09
CA ASP A 107 4.23 9.99 13.17
C ASP A 107 4.75 11.35 12.67
N GLY A 108 4.07 11.91 11.63
CA GLY A 108 4.46 13.19 11.03
C GLY A 108 5.76 13.16 10.20
N LYS A 109 6.27 11.98 9.90
CA LYS A 109 7.52 11.73 9.20
C LYS A 109 7.31 10.88 7.95
N ILE A 110 8.24 10.97 7.02
CA ILE A 110 8.29 10.15 5.81
C ILE A 110 9.56 9.31 5.87
N PHE A 111 9.43 8.01 5.68
CA PHE A 111 10.55 7.07 5.62
C PHE A 111 10.67 6.51 4.22
N VAL A 112 11.87 6.59 3.65
CA VAL A 112 12.16 6.16 2.29
C VAL A 112 13.22 5.08 2.30
N ALA A 113 12.95 3.99 1.61
CA ALA A 113 13.90 2.91 1.37
C ALA A 113 14.67 3.19 0.07
N LEU A 114 16.00 3.17 0.14
CA LEU A 114 16.91 3.51 -0.95
C LEU A 114 17.88 2.34 -1.22
N ASP A 115 18.61 2.42 -2.31
CA ASP A 115 19.67 1.45 -2.59
C ASP A 115 20.81 1.52 -1.58
N ASP A 116 21.68 0.53 -1.63
CA ASP A 116 22.87 0.40 -0.76
C ASP A 116 22.53 0.31 0.75
N GLY A 117 21.35 -0.23 1.07
CA GLY A 117 20.92 -0.44 2.45
C GLY A 117 20.54 0.84 3.19
N ILE A 118 20.14 1.89 2.50
CA ILE A 118 19.85 3.19 3.09
C ILE A 118 18.36 3.31 3.41
N ILE A 119 18.04 3.75 4.63
CA ILE A 119 16.73 4.26 5.02
C ILE A 119 16.91 5.73 5.44
N GLN A 120 16.13 6.62 4.85
CA GLN A 120 16.19 8.05 5.18
C GLN A 120 14.84 8.54 5.68
N ALA A 121 14.85 9.33 6.76
CA ALA A 121 13.68 9.95 7.34
C ALA A 121 13.60 11.44 7.00
N PHE A 122 12.37 11.92 6.77
CA PHE A 122 12.09 13.32 6.50
C PHE A 122 10.92 13.79 7.37
N ASP A 123 10.95 15.06 7.77
CA ASP A 123 9.80 15.73 8.35
C ASP A 123 8.75 15.99 7.25
N TYR A 124 7.52 15.52 7.46
CA TYR A 124 6.47 15.63 6.45
C TYR A 124 6.07 17.08 6.13
N LYS A 125 6.09 17.98 7.12
CA LYS A 125 5.64 19.36 6.93
C LYS A 125 6.67 20.20 6.19
N THR A 126 7.93 20.08 6.58
CA THR A 126 9.04 20.90 6.07
C THR A 126 9.79 20.24 4.92
N MET A 127 9.62 18.94 4.70
CA MET A 127 10.40 18.09 3.78
C MET A 127 11.91 18.06 4.10
N LYS A 128 12.33 18.51 5.28
CA LYS A 128 13.73 18.42 5.70
C LYS A 128 14.09 17.00 6.08
N SER A 129 15.29 16.58 5.73
CA SER A 129 15.87 15.32 6.21
C SER A 129 16.09 15.41 7.72
N LEU A 130 15.81 14.32 8.43
CA LEU A 130 15.97 14.18 9.87
C LEU A 130 17.21 13.33 10.19
N TRP A 131 17.25 12.13 9.64
CA TRP A 131 18.35 11.19 9.85
C TRP A 131 18.48 10.20 8.68
N VAL A 132 19.64 9.53 8.63
CA VAL A 132 19.97 8.51 7.63
C VAL A 132 20.50 7.27 8.33
N TYR A 133 19.90 6.12 8.07
CA TYR A 133 20.44 4.81 8.42
C TYR A 133 21.12 4.20 7.21
N THR A 134 22.30 3.62 7.39
CA THR A 134 23.00 2.82 6.38
C THR A 134 23.30 1.45 6.96
N ASP A 135 22.78 0.40 6.35
CA ASP A 135 22.97 -0.97 6.78
C ASP A 135 24.42 -1.42 6.57
N SER A 136 24.95 -2.17 7.53
CA SER A 136 26.36 -2.62 7.53
C SER A 136 26.70 -3.64 6.45
N ILE A 137 25.69 -4.35 5.93
CA ILE A 137 25.83 -5.29 4.80
C ILE A 137 25.50 -4.60 3.48
N GLY A 138 24.62 -3.59 3.53
CA GLY A 138 24.09 -2.93 2.36
C GLY A 138 22.92 -3.71 1.71
N GLY A 139 22.83 -3.64 0.40
CA GLY A 139 21.80 -4.31 -0.40
C GLY A 139 20.61 -3.43 -0.73
N GLN A 140 19.65 -3.98 -1.44
CA GLN A 140 18.46 -3.26 -1.87
C GLN A 140 17.45 -3.16 -0.72
N ALA A 141 16.97 -1.96 -0.42
CA ALA A 141 15.91 -1.73 0.55
C ALA A 141 14.54 -1.84 -0.14
N ILE A 142 14.16 -3.06 -0.52
CA ILE A 142 12.94 -3.37 -1.28
C ILE A 142 11.83 -4.04 -0.47
N SER A 143 12.06 -4.27 0.83
CA SER A 143 11.03 -4.72 1.76
C SER A 143 10.16 -3.54 2.19
N PRO A 144 8.84 -3.72 2.33
CA PRO A 144 7.99 -2.69 2.91
C PRO A 144 8.45 -2.27 4.31
N ILE A 145 8.42 -0.95 4.57
CA ILE A 145 8.68 -0.41 5.91
C ILE A 145 7.39 -0.51 6.71
N THR A 146 7.43 -1.13 7.89
CA THR A 146 6.29 -1.21 8.82
C THR A 146 6.57 -0.32 10.03
N TYR A 147 5.58 0.48 10.44
CA TYR A 147 5.65 1.32 11.64
C TYR A 147 4.84 0.72 12.79
N ASP A 148 5.39 0.76 13.98
CA ASP A 148 4.67 0.48 15.23
C ASP A 148 5.27 1.24 16.41
N ASN A 149 4.43 2.02 17.11
CA ASN A 149 4.74 2.67 18.39
C ASN A 149 6.11 3.38 18.45
N GLY A 150 6.44 4.21 17.45
CA GLY A 150 7.69 4.99 17.43
C GLY A 150 8.90 4.25 16.86
N TYR A 151 8.67 3.08 16.27
CA TYR A 151 9.71 2.29 15.60
C TYR A 151 9.28 1.91 14.19
N ILE A 152 10.26 1.76 13.30
CA ILE A 152 10.08 1.17 11.98
C ILE A 152 10.87 -0.11 11.84
N TYR A 153 10.32 -1.03 11.05
CA TYR A 153 10.86 -2.37 10.79
C TYR A 153 10.94 -2.57 9.29
N THR A 154 12.09 -3.00 8.78
CA THR A 154 12.28 -3.32 7.36
C THR A 154 13.47 -4.24 7.16
N GLY A 155 13.54 -4.87 6.00
CA GLY A 155 14.62 -5.77 5.63
C GLY A 155 15.33 -5.35 4.34
N PHE A 156 16.49 -5.94 4.10
CA PHE A 156 17.30 -5.73 2.93
C PHE A 156 17.49 -7.04 2.16
N TRP A 157 17.88 -6.92 0.91
CA TRP A 157 18.18 -8.05 0.06
C TRP A 157 19.44 -7.75 -0.77
N VAL A 158 20.44 -8.62 -0.72
CA VAL A 158 21.68 -8.50 -1.49
C VAL A 158 21.64 -9.40 -2.70
N ASP A 159 21.44 -10.70 -2.48
CA ASP A 159 21.27 -11.74 -3.49
C ASP A 159 20.59 -12.95 -2.86
N GLU A 160 20.10 -13.89 -3.67
CA GLU A 160 19.40 -15.10 -3.19
C GLU A 160 20.28 -15.96 -2.28
N THR A 161 21.61 -15.89 -2.40
CA THR A 161 22.57 -16.72 -1.65
C THR A 161 23.39 -15.95 -0.61
N GLU A 162 23.13 -14.64 -0.47
CA GLU A 162 23.88 -13.78 0.43
C GLU A 162 23.10 -13.49 1.71
N TYR A 163 23.82 -13.02 2.73
CA TYR A 163 23.22 -12.54 3.95
C TYR A 163 22.72 -11.11 3.81
N ALA A 164 21.58 -10.83 4.44
CA ALA A 164 21.08 -9.47 4.61
C ALA A 164 20.46 -9.29 6.00
N ASN A 165 20.27 -8.05 6.42
CA ASN A 165 19.70 -7.70 7.70
C ASN A 165 18.21 -7.38 7.61
N TYR A 166 17.48 -7.68 8.68
CA TYR A 166 16.21 -7.07 9.08
C TYR A 166 16.47 -6.17 10.28
N VAL A 167 15.91 -4.96 10.30
CA VAL A 167 16.28 -3.96 11.29
C VAL A 167 15.07 -3.35 11.97
N CYS A 168 15.27 -2.90 13.22
CA CYS A 168 14.38 -2.02 13.95
C CYS A 168 15.08 -0.69 14.16
N LEU A 169 14.43 0.40 13.76
CA LEU A 169 14.95 1.77 13.90
C LEU A 169 13.95 2.62 14.68
N SER A 170 14.41 3.38 15.66
CA SER A 170 13.62 4.43 16.30
C SER A 170 13.32 5.55 15.30
N VAL A 171 12.08 6.02 15.26
CA VAL A 171 11.69 7.16 14.40
C VAL A 171 12.09 8.52 14.97
N LYS A 172 12.66 8.55 16.19
CA LYS A 172 13.04 9.77 16.89
C LYS A 172 14.18 10.46 16.16
N ASP A 173 14.05 11.76 15.97
CA ASP A 173 15.14 12.65 15.60
C ASP A 173 15.87 13.05 16.89
N GLU A 174 17.09 12.56 17.08
CA GLU A 174 17.86 12.74 18.31
C GLU A 174 18.72 13.99 18.27
N ASN A 175 19.06 14.46 17.06
CA ASN A 175 19.85 15.65 16.85
C ASN A 175 19.18 16.63 15.90
N THR A 176 18.20 17.37 16.39
CA THR A 176 17.41 18.36 15.61
C THR A 176 18.24 19.48 14.95
N LYS A 177 19.54 19.54 15.22
CA LYS A 177 20.48 20.48 14.58
C LYS A 177 21.18 19.90 13.35
N SER A 178 21.07 18.58 13.13
CA SER A 178 21.64 17.89 11.98
C SER A 178 20.52 17.43 11.06
N GLU A 179 20.61 17.71 9.76
CA GLU A 179 19.65 17.23 8.76
C GLU A 179 19.97 15.82 8.24
N THR A 180 21.10 15.25 8.63
CA THR A 180 21.58 13.95 8.14
C THR A 180 22.34 13.20 9.22
N GLU A 181 21.83 13.20 10.47
CA GLU A 181 22.47 12.41 11.53
C GLU A 181 22.48 10.92 11.15
N SER A 182 23.56 10.24 11.51
CA SER A 182 23.65 8.80 11.33
C SER A 182 22.79 8.08 12.34
N LYS A 183 21.81 7.30 11.87
CA LYS A 183 20.92 6.52 12.72
C LYS A 183 21.51 5.16 13.06
N SER A 184 21.47 4.78 14.31
CA SER A 184 21.81 3.43 14.76
C SER A 184 20.56 2.56 14.88
N PRO A 185 20.62 1.25 14.58
CA PRO A 185 19.50 0.36 14.79
C PRO A 185 19.35 0.00 16.28
N GLU A 186 18.13 -0.20 16.74
CA GLU A 186 17.85 -0.79 18.04
C GLU A 186 18.33 -2.24 18.08
N TRP A 187 18.09 -2.95 16.98
CA TRP A 187 18.60 -4.28 16.73
C TRP A 187 18.66 -4.60 15.23
N THR A 188 19.51 -5.59 14.92
CA THR A 188 19.61 -6.20 13.58
C THR A 188 19.42 -7.70 13.68
N HIS A 189 18.71 -8.28 12.71
CA HIS A 189 18.54 -9.73 12.55
C HIS A 189 19.09 -10.16 11.19
N LYS A 190 20.20 -10.90 11.19
CA LYS A 190 20.90 -11.34 9.99
C LYS A 190 20.35 -12.67 9.49
N ALA A 191 20.00 -12.77 8.20
CA ALA A 191 19.48 -13.98 7.58
C ALA A 191 20.09 -14.24 6.20
N LEU A 192 20.39 -15.53 5.91
CA LEU A 192 20.80 -15.96 4.57
C LEU A 192 19.61 -15.91 3.61
N GLY A 193 19.79 -15.42 2.39
CA GLY A 193 18.75 -15.19 1.38
C GLY A 193 18.04 -13.84 1.53
N GLY A 194 18.15 -13.21 2.72
CA GLY A 194 17.58 -11.89 2.96
C GLY A 194 16.05 -11.80 2.88
N PHE A 195 15.56 -10.59 2.60
CA PHE A 195 14.15 -10.20 2.75
C PHE A 195 13.65 -9.47 1.50
N TYR A 196 13.38 -10.20 0.43
CA TYR A 196 12.89 -9.66 -0.83
C TYR A 196 11.37 -9.44 -0.76
N TRP A 197 10.90 -8.20 -0.77
CA TRP A 197 9.48 -7.79 -0.63
C TRP A 197 8.81 -8.32 0.66
N ALA A 198 9.57 -8.82 1.60
CA ALA A 198 9.08 -9.45 2.82
C ALA A 198 8.79 -8.41 3.91
N GLY A 199 7.57 -7.91 3.96
CA GLY A 199 7.09 -7.06 5.07
C GLY A 199 6.75 -7.89 6.30
N CYS A 200 6.79 -7.26 7.47
CA CYS A 200 6.46 -7.93 8.74
C CYS A 200 5.05 -7.59 9.24
N CYS A 201 4.55 -8.46 10.10
CA CYS A 201 3.48 -8.18 11.04
C CYS A 201 4.09 -7.92 12.42
N VAL A 202 3.77 -6.77 13.02
CA VAL A 202 4.23 -6.40 14.36
C VAL A 202 3.09 -6.54 15.35
N THR A 203 3.35 -7.21 16.47
CA THR A 203 2.45 -7.34 17.60
C THR A 203 3.02 -6.59 18.81
N ASP A 204 2.37 -6.65 19.96
CA ASP A 204 2.91 -6.03 21.19
C ASP A 204 4.29 -6.56 21.55
N LYS A 205 4.56 -7.86 21.30
CA LYS A 205 5.77 -8.54 21.77
C LYS A 205 6.63 -9.11 20.65
N TYR A 206 6.10 -9.27 19.44
CA TYR A 206 6.74 -10.05 18.38
C TYR A 206 6.75 -9.32 17.03
N VAL A 207 7.77 -9.62 16.24
CA VAL A 207 7.82 -9.29 14.80
C VAL A 207 7.79 -10.61 14.04
N VAL A 208 6.84 -10.77 13.13
CA VAL A 208 6.70 -11.98 12.31
C VAL A 208 6.98 -11.60 10.86
N VAL A 209 7.96 -12.27 10.23
CA VAL A 209 8.41 -11.95 8.88
C VAL A 209 8.81 -13.22 8.12
N GLY A 210 8.62 -13.21 6.81
CA GLY A 210 9.13 -14.24 5.90
C GLY A 210 10.52 -13.89 5.37
N LYS A 211 11.22 -14.86 4.80
CA LYS A 211 12.53 -14.65 4.15
C LYS A 211 12.71 -15.58 2.95
N ASP A 212 13.71 -15.31 2.10
CA ASP A 212 14.15 -16.20 1.05
C ASP A 212 14.93 -17.39 1.65
N ASP A 213 15.04 -18.51 0.93
CA ASP A 213 15.60 -19.75 1.45
C ASP A 213 17.14 -19.77 1.50
N GLY A 214 17.81 -18.82 0.86
CA GLY A 214 19.27 -18.74 0.78
C GLY A 214 19.90 -19.62 -0.30
N LYS A 215 19.11 -20.03 -1.31
CA LYS A 215 19.57 -20.84 -2.44
C LYS A 215 19.15 -20.21 -3.75
N LYS A 216 20.01 -20.28 -4.73
CA LYS A 216 19.72 -19.77 -6.07
C LYS A 216 18.61 -20.59 -6.74
N ASN A 217 17.59 -19.91 -7.22
CA ASN A 217 16.44 -20.50 -7.91
C ASN A 217 15.76 -21.64 -7.13
N SER A 218 15.89 -21.67 -5.80
CA SER A 218 15.25 -22.68 -4.98
C SER A 218 13.81 -22.30 -4.65
N GLU A 219 12.94 -23.28 -4.64
CA GLU A 219 11.53 -23.16 -4.27
C GLU A 219 11.20 -23.96 -3.01
N SER A 220 12.24 -24.41 -2.29
CA SER A 220 12.07 -25.27 -1.13
C SER A 220 12.79 -24.76 0.10
N ASN A 221 12.20 -24.98 1.29
CA ASN A 221 12.81 -24.74 2.60
C ASN A 221 13.01 -23.29 3.03
N SER A 222 12.17 -22.39 2.58
CA SER A 222 12.13 -21.04 3.16
C SER A 222 11.51 -21.05 4.56
N LYS A 223 11.46 -19.91 5.20
CA LYS A 223 11.05 -19.78 6.59
C LYS A 223 10.19 -18.56 6.81
N ILE A 224 9.19 -18.71 7.66
CA ILE A 224 8.56 -17.64 8.40
C ILE A 224 9.14 -17.68 9.80
N ILE A 225 9.59 -16.55 10.33
CA ILE A 225 10.23 -16.44 11.62
C ILE A 225 9.45 -15.48 12.52
N SER A 226 9.38 -15.80 13.81
CA SER A 226 8.98 -14.84 14.83
C SER A 226 10.22 -14.38 15.61
N LEU A 227 10.33 -13.08 15.77
CA LEU A 227 11.40 -12.43 16.50
C LEU A 227 10.83 -11.78 17.77
N ASP A 228 11.62 -11.76 18.82
CA ASP A 228 11.37 -10.91 19.97
C ASP A 228 11.46 -9.44 19.54
N LYS A 229 10.41 -8.67 19.74
CA LYS A 229 10.28 -7.30 19.25
C LYS A 229 11.33 -6.36 19.82
N SER A 230 11.79 -6.61 21.07
CA SER A 230 12.75 -5.76 21.76
C SER A 230 14.20 -6.04 21.41
N THR A 231 14.51 -7.26 20.94
CA THR A 231 15.89 -7.72 20.76
C THR A 231 16.22 -8.21 19.36
N GLY A 232 15.20 -8.45 18.50
CA GLY A 232 15.38 -9.06 17.18
C GLY A 232 15.82 -10.53 17.19
N LYS A 233 15.83 -11.18 18.37
CA LYS A 233 16.21 -12.59 18.49
C LYS A 233 15.11 -13.50 17.99
N THR A 234 15.47 -14.54 17.23
CA THR A 234 14.52 -15.57 16.78
C THR A 234 13.96 -16.35 17.97
N LEU A 235 12.64 -16.39 18.07
CA LEU A 235 11.90 -17.18 19.05
C LEU A 235 11.39 -18.48 18.43
N SER A 236 10.91 -18.43 17.19
CA SER A 236 10.36 -19.57 16.49
C SER A 236 10.60 -19.48 15.00
N THR A 237 10.62 -20.65 14.35
CA THR A 237 10.77 -20.78 12.91
C THR A 237 9.74 -21.77 12.39
N LEU A 238 9.01 -21.40 11.35
CA LEU A 238 8.08 -22.24 10.61
C LEU A 238 8.67 -22.51 9.23
N ASN A 239 8.95 -23.78 8.91
CA ASN A 239 9.45 -24.18 7.60
C ASN A 239 8.30 -24.16 6.58
N VAL A 240 8.54 -23.55 5.44
CA VAL A 240 7.59 -23.39 4.33
C VAL A 240 8.31 -23.60 3.00
N SER A 241 7.58 -23.82 1.92
CA SER A 241 8.14 -23.97 0.57
C SER A 241 8.14 -22.64 -0.18
N GLY A 242 9.23 -22.36 -0.88
CA GLY A 242 9.43 -21.17 -1.69
C GLY A 242 9.70 -19.91 -0.89
N ASP A 243 10.40 -18.99 -1.53
CA ASP A 243 10.74 -17.69 -0.98
C ASP A 243 9.49 -16.89 -0.58
N ILE A 244 9.46 -16.38 0.63
CA ILE A 244 8.34 -15.59 1.13
C ILE A 244 8.56 -14.13 0.70
N ARG A 245 7.86 -13.74 -0.36
CA ARG A 245 7.96 -12.41 -0.98
C ARG A 245 6.68 -11.59 -0.83
N SER A 246 5.99 -11.76 0.29
CA SER A 246 4.85 -10.97 0.72
C SER A 246 5.04 -10.49 2.14
N SER A 247 4.28 -9.49 2.55
CA SER A 247 4.16 -9.17 3.96
C SER A 247 3.42 -10.30 4.70
N VAL A 248 3.75 -10.49 5.97
CA VAL A 248 2.92 -11.29 6.88
C VAL A 248 1.73 -10.45 7.32
N LEU A 249 0.52 -10.97 7.14
CA LEU A 249 -0.72 -10.34 7.55
C LEU A 249 -1.35 -11.10 8.73
N TYR A 250 -1.78 -10.39 9.77
CA TYR A 250 -2.66 -10.95 10.80
C TYR A 250 -4.11 -10.58 10.53
N SER A 251 -5.01 -11.55 10.64
CA SER A 251 -6.46 -11.34 10.55
C SER A 251 -7.12 -11.67 11.86
N ALA A 252 -7.72 -10.68 12.50
CA ALA A 252 -8.52 -10.86 13.72
C ALA A 252 -9.79 -11.69 13.47
N GLU A 253 -10.34 -11.68 12.25
CA GLU A 253 -11.53 -12.47 11.88
C GLU A 253 -11.30 -13.97 12.01
N THR A 254 -10.08 -14.42 11.77
CA THR A 254 -9.73 -15.84 11.75
C THR A 254 -8.74 -16.23 12.85
N ASP A 255 -8.28 -15.23 13.62
CA ASP A 255 -7.22 -15.35 14.62
C ASP A 255 -6.01 -16.12 14.05
N ALA A 256 -5.51 -15.65 12.91
CA ALA A 256 -4.44 -16.31 12.18
C ALA A 256 -3.60 -15.35 11.35
N TYR A 257 -2.39 -15.79 11.03
CA TYR A 257 -1.44 -15.11 10.17
C TYR A 257 -1.45 -15.70 8.76
N TYR A 258 -1.13 -14.87 7.77
CA TYR A 258 -1.10 -15.26 6.36
C TYR A 258 0.15 -14.71 5.69
N ALA A 259 0.71 -15.49 4.78
CA ALA A 259 1.81 -15.09 3.90
C ALA A 259 1.71 -15.87 2.59
N SER A 260 2.41 -15.39 1.55
CA SER A 260 2.47 -16.06 0.27
C SER A 260 3.90 -16.21 -0.23
N SER A 261 4.13 -17.16 -1.14
CA SER A 261 5.45 -17.48 -1.64
C SER A 261 5.57 -17.45 -3.16
N LYS A 262 6.79 -17.21 -3.63
CA LYS A 262 7.19 -17.28 -5.05
C LYS A 262 6.93 -18.67 -5.67
N ALA A 263 6.90 -19.73 -4.85
CA ALA A 263 6.59 -21.09 -5.31
C ALA A 263 5.09 -21.38 -5.47
N GLY A 264 4.22 -20.37 -5.34
CA GLY A 264 2.80 -20.54 -5.59
C GLY A 264 1.98 -21.01 -4.39
N TYR A 265 2.45 -20.77 -3.18
CA TYR A 265 1.71 -21.16 -1.98
C TYR A 265 1.17 -19.92 -1.25
N ILE A 266 -0.03 -20.09 -0.69
CA ILE A 266 -0.59 -19.18 0.30
C ILE A 266 -0.69 -19.95 1.62
N TYR A 267 -0.07 -19.41 2.66
CA TYR A 267 0.02 -20.00 3.98
C TYR A 267 -0.93 -19.33 4.94
N LYS A 268 -1.58 -20.13 5.78
CA LYS A 268 -2.26 -19.73 7.00
C LYS A 268 -1.59 -20.45 8.17
N PHE A 269 -1.24 -19.71 9.22
CA PHE A 269 -0.59 -20.27 10.40
C PHE A 269 -1.03 -19.52 11.67
N ALA A 270 -0.75 -20.11 12.83
CA ALA A 270 -1.01 -19.50 14.12
C ALA A 270 0.31 -19.16 14.83
N MET A 271 0.23 -18.27 15.81
CA MET A 271 1.29 -17.99 16.78
C MET A 271 0.68 -18.02 18.19
N ASP A 272 1.32 -18.73 19.10
CA ASP A 272 0.88 -18.75 20.49
C ASP A 272 1.42 -17.56 21.31
N SER A 273 1.02 -17.46 22.58
CA SER A 273 1.41 -16.38 23.47
C SER A 273 2.90 -16.33 23.82
N SER A 274 3.69 -17.36 23.46
CA SER A 274 5.15 -17.40 23.59
C SER A 274 5.89 -17.00 22.33
N GLY A 275 5.17 -16.66 21.25
CA GLY A 275 5.73 -16.36 19.94
C GLY A 275 6.04 -17.59 19.08
N LYS A 276 5.62 -18.81 19.51
CA LYS A 276 5.83 -20.04 18.76
C LYS A 276 4.84 -20.13 17.60
N LEU A 277 5.37 -20.29 16.39
CA LEU A 277 4.62 -20.49 15.14
C LEU A 277 4.18 -21.94 14.97
N GLY A 278 2.99 -22.15 14.40
CA GLY A 278 2.45 -23.50 14.17
C GLY A 278 1.13 -23.51 13.40
N SER A 279 0.43 -24.65 13.42
CA SER A 279 -0.89 -24.82 12.80
C SER A 279 -0.97 -24.45 11.33
N LEU A 280 0.07 -24.83 10.55
CA LEU A 280 0.21 -24.49 9.12
C LEU A 280 -0.89 -25.14 8.28
N LYS A 281 -1.58 -24.33 7.48
CA LYS A 281 -2.42 -24.73 6.35
C LYS A 281 -1.92 -24.06 5.09
N THR A 282 -2.04 -24.75 3.96
CA THR A 282 -1.50 -24.31 2.68
C THR A 282 -2.56 -24.43 1.59
N TYR A 283 -2.65 -23.39 0.75
CA TYR A 283 -3.30 -23.44 -0.55
C TYR A 283 -2.23 -23.41 -1.64
N THR A 284 -2.39 -24.23 -2.69
CA THR A 284 -1.48 -24.28 -3.84
C THR A 284 -2.14 -23.60 -5.04
N ALA A 285 -1.55 -22.49 -5.48
CA ALA A 285 -1.98 -21.75 -6.65
C ALA A 285 -1.34 -22.32 -7.95
N SER A 286 -1.75 -21.82 -9.11
CA SER A 286 -1.21 -22.23 -10.41
C SER A 286 0.21 -21.73 -10.70
N GLY A 287 0.73 -20.81 -9.92
CA GLY A 287 2.07 -20.23 -10.03
C GLY A 287 2.35 -19.23 -8.92
N ALA A 288 3.44 -18.48 -9.03
CA ALA A 288 3.95 -17.59 -8.00
C ALA A 288 2.88 -16.67 -7.41
N VAL A 289 2.92 -16.50 -6.08
CA VAL A 289 2.11 -15.53 -5.33
C VAL A 289 3.07 -14.67 -4.53
N THR A 290 3.28 -13.42 -4.96
CA THR A 290 4.21 -12.49 -4.30
C THR A 290 3.52 -11.29 -3.66
N ALA A 291 2.21 -11.18 -3.83
CA ALA A 291 1.38 -10.16 -3.20
C ALA A 291 0.92 -10.59 -1.81
N THR A 292 0.81 -9.64 -0.90
CA THR A 292 0.14 -9.85 0.39
C THR A 292 -1.35 -10.06 0.13
N PRO A 293 -1.98 -11.14 0.64
CA PRO A 293 -3.41 -11.35 0.48
C PRO A 293 -4.22 -10.29 1.24
N VAL A 294 -5.46 -10.05 0.80
CA VAL A 294 -6.44 -9.24 1.53
C VAL A 294 -7.48 -10.17 2.14
N ILE A 295 -7.85 -9.94 3.40
CA ILE A 295 -8.85 -10.76 4.10
C ILE A 295 -9.98 -9.85 4.55
N TYR A 296 -11.18 -10.22 4.15
CA TYR A 296 -12.38 -9.49 4.53
C TYR A 296 -13.58 -10.42 4.55
N ASN A 297 -14.38 -10.34 5.62
CA ASN A 297 -15.64 -11.05 5.81
C ASN A 297 -15.54 -12.56 5.54
N GLY A 298 -14.49 -13.19 6.09
CA GLY A 298 -14.21 -14.62 5.97
C GLY A 298 -13.65 -15.08 4.63
N ARG A 299 -13.37 -14.15 3.70
CA ARG A 299 -12.76 -14.43 2.39
C ARG A 299 -11.34 -13.91 2.32
N LEU A 300 -10.49 -14.65 1.64
CA LEU A 300 -9.12 -14.26 1.30
C LEU A 300 -9.06 -14.01 -0.21
N TYR A 301 -8.54 -12.84 -0.58
CA TYR A 301 -8.34 -12.42 -1.96
C TYR A 301 -6.85 -12.33 -2.26
N ALA A 302 -6.42 -12.97 -3.34
CA ALA A 302 -5.03 -12.98 -3.77
C ALA A 302 -4.92 -13.04 -5.29
N GLY A 303 -3.73 -12.79 -5.80
CA GLY A 303 -3.40 -12.99 -7.20
C GLY A 303 -2.22 -13.92 -7.36
N CYS A 304 -2.21 -14.72 -8.42
CA CYS A 304 -1.08 -15.57 -8.77
C CYS A 304 -0.72 -15.47 -10.26
N GLN A 305 0.51 -15.90 -10.56
CA GLN A 305 0.93 -16.14 -11.93
C GLN A 305 0.19 -17.36 -12.52
N ASN A 306 -0.12 -17.30 -13.81
CA ASN A 306 -0.70 -18.41 -14.57
C ASN A 306 -0.08 -18.42 -15.98
N GLY A 307 1.08 -19.08 -16.12
CA GLY A 307 1.87 -19.00 -17.36
C GLY A 307 2.30 -17.54 -17.63
N THR A 308 1.91 -17.00 -18.78
CA THR A 308 2.15 -15.60 -19.17
C THR A 308 1.06 -14.63 -18.71
N SER A 309 -0.04 -15.13 -18.12
CA SER A 309 -1.18 -14.38 -17.60
C SER A 309 -1.21 -14.45 -16.06
N GLY A 310 -2.32 -14.10 -15.46
CA GLY A 310 -2.55 -14.21 -14.02
C GLY A 310 -3.91 -14.76 -13.68
N LYS A 311 -4.12 -15.02 -12.40
CA LYS A 311 -5.41 -15.38 -11.81
C LYS A 311 -5.70 -14.56 -10.57
N PHE A 312 -6.92 -14.13 -10.44
CA PHE A 312 -7.55 -13.71 -9.20
C PHE A 312 -8.08 -14.94 -8.47
N ILE A 313 -7.82 -15.03 -7.18
CA ILE A 313 -8.15 -16.19 -6.34
C ILE A 313 -8.99 -15.71 -5.16
N VAL A 314 -10.09 -16.40 -4.88
CA VAL A 314 -10.90 -16.21 -3.69
C VAL A 314 -10.98 -17.52 -2.90
N LEU A 315 -10.52 -17.48 -1.65
CA LEU A 315 -10.53 -18.60 -0.73
C LEU A 315 -11.45 -18.31 0.45
N ASP A 316 -11.97 -19.35 1.05
CA ASP A 316 -12.46 -19.30 2.43
C ASP A 316 -11.26 -19.13 3.37
N ALA A 317 -11.17 -17.99 4.05
CA ALA A 317 -10.01 -17.63 4.87
C ALA A 317 -9.79 -18.57 6.05
N LYS A 318 -10.83 -19.19 6.59
CA LYS A 318 -10.75 -20.12 7.73
C LYS A 318 -10.24 -21.50 7.32
N THR A 319 -10.76 -22.03 6.21
CA THR A 319 -10.46 -23.40 5.75
C THR A 319 -9.35 -23.48 4.73
N MET A 320 -9.03 -22.38 4.05
CA MET A 320 -8.12 -22.28 2.90
C MET A 320 -8.62 -23.04 1.66
N LYS A 321 -9.92 -23.34 1.59
CA LYS A 321 -10.53 -23.95 0.38
C LYS A 321 -10.85 -22.87 -0.65
N GLU A 322 -10.60 -23.19 -1.91
CA GLU A 322 -10.96 -22.35 -3.02
C GLU A 322 -12.48 -22.17 -3.11
N ILE A 323 -12.93 -20.94 -3.25
CA ILE A 323 -14.32 -20.60 -3.52
C ILE A 323 -14.50 -20.43 -5.03
N TYR A 324 -13.64 -19.62 -5.66
CA TYR A 324 -13.55 -19.47 -7.10
C TYR A 324 -12.24 -18.79 -7.53
N THR A 325 -11.95 -18.87 -8.81
CA THR A 325 -10.87 -18.12 -9.47
C THR A 325 -11.39 -17.41 -10.71
N CYS A 326 -10.64 -16.41 -11.19
CA CYS A 326 -10.92 -15.69 -12.42
C CYS A 326 -9.60 -15.36 -13.13
N ASP A 327 -9.57 -15.57 -14.46
CA ASP A 327 -8.39 -15.24 -15.25
C ASP A 327 -8.18 -13.73 -15.36
N MET A 328 -6.93 -13.30 -15.28
CA MET A 328 -6.47 -11.92 -15.44
C MET A 328 -5.58 -11.79 -16.67
N GLN A 329 -5.53 -10.59 -17.24
CA GLN A 329 -4.73 -10.27 -18.41
C GLN A 329 -3.22 -10.43 -18.17
N GLY A 330 -2.75 -10.20 -16.94
CA GLY A 330 -1.36 -10.37 -16.54
C GLY A 330 -1.24 -10.76 -15.07
N TYR A 331 -0.05 -11.08 -14.63
CA TYR A 331 0.24 -11.50 -13.27
C TYR A 331 -0.03 -10.35 -12.26
N PRO A 332 -0.99 -10.49 -11.32
CA PRO A 332 -1.25 -9.52 -10.27
C PRO A 332 -0.17 -9.65 -9.18
N GLN A 333 0.92 -8.95 -9.37
CA GLN A 333 2.14 -9.08 -8.57
C GLN A 333 2.18 -8.13 -7.36
N ALA A 334 1.35 -7.09 -7.36
CA ALA A 334 1.16 -6.19 -6.24
C ALA A 334 -0.07 -6.56 -5.42
N SER A 335 -0.07 -6.18 -4.14
CA SER A 335 -1.20 -6.39 -3.25
C SER A 335 -2.43 -5.60 -3.69
N MET A 336 -3.60 -6.23 -3.58
CA MET A 336 -4.87 -5.67 -4.04
C MET A 336 -5.44 -4.67 -3.03
N LEU A 337 -6.29 -3.76 -3.51
CA LEU A 337 -7.11 -2.87 -2.68
C LEU A 337 -8.54 -3.39 -2.66
N LEU A 338 -9.17 -3.48 -1.49
CA LEU A 338 -10.58 -3.81 -1.33
C LEU A 338 -11.35 -2.60 -0.81
N SER A 339 -12.42 -2.21 -1.52
CA SER A 339 -13.35 -1.17 -1.05
C SER A 339 -14.62 -1.80 -0.51
N THR A 340 -15.01 -1.37 0.70
CA THR A 340 -16.29 -1.65 1.34
C THR A 340 -17.29 -0.50 1.17
N GLY A 341 -16.93 0.54 0.43
CA GLY A 341 -17.72 1.78 0.33
C GLY A 341 -19.15 1.62 -0.17
N TYR A 342 -19.45 0.51 -0.83
CA TYR A 342 -20.80 0.19 -1.32
C TYR A 342 -21.48 -0.95 -0.56
N GLU A 343 -20.80 -1.58 0.40
CA GLU A 343 -21.28 -2.82 1.03
C GLU A 343 -22.60 -2.62 1.79
N GLU A 344 -22.74 -1.54 2.55
CA GLU A 344 -23.97 -1.25 3.29
C GLU A 344 -25.19 -1.13 2.35
N ALA A 345 -25.01 -0.47 1.21
CA ALA A 345 -26.10 -0.23 0.26
C ALA A 345 -26.40 -1.41 -0.65
N THR A 346 -25.40 -2.23 -0.99
CA THR A 346 -25.52 -3.22 -2.07
C THR A 346 -25.19 -4.66 -1.64
N GLY A 347 -24.59 -4.85 -0.48
CA GLY A 347 -24.02 -6.13 -0.02
C GLY A 347 -22.77 -6.55 -0.80
N LYS A 348 -22.15 -5.65 -1.56
CA LYS A 348 -21.00 -5.92 -2.44
C LYS A 348 -19.76 -5.18 -1.99
N VAL A 349 -18.62 -5.83 -2.19
CA VAL A 349 -17.28 -5.25 -2.07
C VAL A 349 -16.58 -5.28 -3.42
N TYR A 350 -15.60 -4.39 -3.60
CA TYR A 350 -14.88 -4.24 -4.87
C TYR A 350 -13.38 -4.37 -4.65
N ILE A 351 -12.73 -5.26 -5.39
CA ILE A 351 -11.32 -5.59 -5.26
C ILE A 351 -10.58 -5.08 -6.51
N TYR A 352 -9.62 -4.19 -6.32
CA TYR A 352 -8.85 -3.53 -7.37
C TYR A 352 -7.47 -4.15 -7.47
N SER A 353 -7.05 -4.46 -8.67
CA SER A 353 -5.74 -5.03 -8.96
C SER A 353 -5.09 -4.36 -10.15
N THR A 354 -3.79 -4.11 -10.04
CA THR A 354 -2.91 -3.92 -11.18
C THR A 354 -2.31 -5.26 -11.60
N TYR A 355 -1.66 -5.31 -12.76
CA TYR A 355 -1.07 -6.54 -13.28
C TYR A 355 0.20 -6.29 -14.09
N ASN A 356 1.18 -7.18 -13.96
CA ASN A 356 2.48 -7.08 -14.62
C ASN A 356 2.41 -7.54 -16.08
N ALA A 357 1.72 -6.74 -16.89
CA ALA A 357 1.61 -6.87 -18.34
C ALA A 357 1.17 -5.54 -18.95
N LYS A 358 1.34 -5.35 -20.27
CA LYS A 358 0.68 -4.26 -20.99
C LYS A 358 -0.82 -4.58 -21.12
N PRO A 359 -1.68 -3.57 -21.06
CA PRO A 359 -1.43 -2.12 -20.99
C PRO A 359 -1.07 -1.56 -19.62
N GLY A 360 -1.13 -2.34 -18.50
CA GLY A 360 -0.77 -1.89 -17.16
C GLY A 360 -1.78 -0.91 -16.56
N GLY A 361 -3.05 -1.30 -16.63
CA GLY A 361 -4.18 -0.57 -16.08
C GLY A 361 -4.68 -1.15 -14.75
N ILE A 362 -5.96 -0.91 -14.46
CA ILE A 362 -6.65 -1.38 -13.26
C ILE A 362 -7.82 -2.27 -13.65
N THR A 363 -7.84 -3.49 -13.10
CA THR A 363 -9.00 -4.39 -13.12
C THR A 363 -9.72 -4.32 -11.78
N VAL A 364 -11.04 -4.28 -11.79
CA VAL A 364 -11.89 -4.38 -10.59
C VAL A 364 -12.72 -5.66 -10.63
N PHE A 365 -12.80 -6.32 -9.48
CA PHE A 365 -13.65 -7.49 -9.24
C PHE A 365 -14.73 -7.12 -8.23
N GLU A 366 -15.97 -7.46 -8.57
CA GLU A 366 -17.10 -7.40 -7.64
C GLU A 366 -17.21 -8.74 -6.91
N ASP A 367 -17.38 -8.72 -5.61
CA ASP A 367 -17.66 -9.88 -4.78
C ASP A 367 -18.72 -9.59 -3.72
N SER A 368 -19.39 -10.65 -3.25
CA SER A 368 -20.39 -10.60 -2.20
C SER A 368 -20.45 -11.90 -1.42
N LYS A 369 -21.08 -11.87 -0.24
CA LYS A 369 -21.28 -13.07 0.56
C LYS A 369 -22.06 -14.13 -0.23
N GLY A 370 -21.48 -15.34 -0.34
CA GLY A 370 -22.10 -16.46 -1.08
C GLY A 370 -21.82 -16.48 -2.58
N GLN A 371 -21.18 -15.48 -3.16
CA GLN A 371 -20.79 -15.46 -4.57
C GLN A 371 -19.80 -16.59 -4.88
N LYS A 372 -19.94 -17.22 -6.06
CA LYS A 372 -19.14 -18.37 -6.49
C LYS A 372 -18.47 -18.16 -7.85
N SER A 373 -18.52 -16.97 -8.40
CA SER A 373 -17.87 -16.57 -9.64
C SER A 373 -17.59 -15.08 -9.63
N ALA A 374 -16.48 -14.65 -10.25
CA ALA A 374 -16.13 -13.23 -10.33
C ALA A 374 -17.03 -12.50 -11.33
N VAL A 375 -17.35 -11.24 -10.99
CA VAL A 375 -17.75 -10.23 -11.98
C VAL A 375 -16.52 -9.31 -12.12
N LYS A 376 -15.95 -9.25 -13.34
CA LYS A 376 -14.72 -8.55 -13.64
C LYS A 376 -14.96 -7.40 -14.62
N THR A 377 -14.37 -6.25 -14.35
CA THR A 377 -14.38 -5.08 -15.24
C THR A 377 -12.97 -4.54 -15.39
N GLU A 378 -12.54 -4.28 -16.63
CA GLU A 378 -11.34 -3.48 -16.88
C GLU A 378 -11.71 -2.01 -16.60
N LEU A 379 -11.35 -1.54 -15.41
CA LEU A 379 -11.79 -0.25 -14.89
C LEU A 379 -11.14 0.92 -15.61
N TYR A 380 -9.84 0.78 -15.87
CA TYR A 380 -9.04 1.81 -16.52
C TYR A 380 -7.90 1.20 -17.33
N THR A 381 -7.74 1.69 -18.54
CA THR A 381 -6.64 1.36 -19.45
C THR A 381 -5.90 2.65 -19.84
N PRO A 382 -4.59 2.77 -19.60
CA PRO A 382 -3.80 3.93 -20.05
C PRO A 382 -3.85 4.15 -21.55
N GLU A 383 -3.69 5.40 -21.99
CA GLU A 383 -3.51 5.73 -23.40
C GLU A 383 -2.25 5.07 -23.99
N SER A 384 -2.21 4.87 -25.30
CA SER A 384 -1.23 4.00 -25.96
C SER A 384 0.23 4.35 -25.70
N ASP A 385 0.57 5.63 -25.55
CA ASP A 385 1.91 6.15 -25.24
C ASP A 385 2.31 5.96 -23.76
N MET A 386 1.35 5.70 -22.88
CA MET A 386 1.53 5.45 -21.45
C MET A 386 1.36 3.98 -21.06
N GLN A 387 1.10 3.08 -22.02
CA GLN A 387 0.94 1.65 -21.74
C GLN A 387 2.27 0.99 -21.43
N GLN A 388 2.39 0.34 -20.26
CA GLN A 388 3.59 -0.38 -19.85
C GLN A 388 3.22 -1.43 -18.77
N TYR A 389 4.17 -2.30 -18.43
CA TYR A 389 4.03 -3.23 -17.30
C TYR A 389 3.72 -2.48 -16.00
N CYS A 390 2.96 -3.13 -15.10
CA CYS A 390 2.57 -2.50 -13.85
C CYS A 390 2.75 -3.45 -12.66
N ILE A 391 3.65 -3.09 -11.74
CA ILE A 391 3.77 -3.66 -10.41
C ILE A 391 3.57 -2.50 -9.44
N SER A 392 2.33 -2.21 -9.09
CA SER A 392 1.97 -1.08 -8.24
C SER A 392 0.82 -1.44 -7.31
N THR A 393 1.00 -1.24 -6.03
CA THR A 393 -0.14 -1.10 -5.13
C THR A 393 -0.96 0.12 -5.53
N ILE A 394 -2.25 0.08 -5.25
CA ILE A 394 -3.17 1.20 -5.47
C ILE A 394 -3.38 1.88 -4.12
N SER A 395 -3.15 3.18 -4.05
CA SER A 395 -3.59 4.01 -2.92
C SER A 395 -4.88 4.75 -3.29
N VAL A 396 -5.61 5.20 -2.28
CA VAL A 396 -6.94 5.79 -2.47
C VAL A 396 -7.11 6.99 -1.55
N SER A 397 -7.67 8.08 -2.06
CA SER A 397 -8.09 9.23 -1.26
C SER A 397 -9.48 9.05 -0.66
N ALA A 398 -9.83 9.91 0.27
CA ALA A 398 -11.13 9.85 0.94
C ALA A 398 -12.33 10.05 -0.01
N ASP A 399 -12.14 10.74 -1.12
CA ASP A 399 -13.14 10.92 -2.19
C ASP A 399 -13.21 9.76 -3.18
N GLY A 400 -12.43 8.71 -2.96
CA GLY A 400 -12.43 7.49 -3.78
C GLY A 400 -11.50 7.51 -4.99
N THR A 401 -10.73 8.57 -5.22
CA THR A 401 -9.75 8.62 -6.31
C THR A 401 -8.65 7.58 -6.09
N LEU A 402 -8.39 6.76 -7.11
CA LEU A 402 -7.37 5.72 -7.12
C LEU A 402 -6.05 6.25 -7.70
N TYR A 403 -4.94 5.98 -7.03
CA TYR A 403 -3.60 6.38 -7.48
C TYR A 403 -2.72 5.16 -7.66
N TYR A 404 -2.04 5.08 -8.79
CA TYR A 404 -1.09 4.03 -9.08
C TYR A 404 0.00 4.52 -10.03
N LYS A 405 1.00 3.71 -10.31
CA LYS A 405 2.03 3.95 -11.33
C LYS A 405 2.16 2.74 -12.26
N ASN A 406 2.76 2.92 -13.42
CA ASN A 406 3.28 1.83 -14.21
C ASN A 406 4.72 2.13 -14.69
N ASP A 407 5.33 1.24 -15.44
CA ASP A 407 6.72 1.35 -15.88
C ASP A 407 6.92 2.33 -17.06
N SER A 408 5.90 3.11 -17.44
CA SER A 408 6.08 4.24 -18.35
C SER A 408 6.74 5.45 -17.68
N GLY A 409 6.88 5.42 -16.35
CA GLY A 409 7.38 6.54 -15.55
C GLY A 409 6.30 7.53 -15.13
N ASN A 410 5.03 7.23 -15.43
CA ASN A 410 3.89 8.03 -15.01
C ASN A 410 3.30 7.53 -13.69
N ILE A 411 2.79 8.46 -12.91
CA ILE A 411 1.76 8.21 -11.90
C ILE A 411 0.41 8.63 -12.47
N PHE A 412 -0.63 7.93 -12.05
CA PHE A 412 -2.00 8.13 -12.54
C PHE A 412 -2.94 8.38 -11.37
N ALA A 413 -3.86 9.33 -11.53
CA ALA A 413 -5.06 9.48 -10.72
C ALA A 413 -6.27 9.08 -11.57
N VAL A 414 -7.04 8.12 -11.06
CA VAL A 414 -8.21 7.54 -11.74
C VAL A 414 -9.42 7.67 -10.82
N GLY A 415 -10.47 8.27 -11.32
CA GLY A 415 -11.66 8.56 -10.54
C GLY A 415 -12.90 8.74 -11.40
N GLU A 416 -14.01 9.08 -10.77
CA GLU A 416 -15.18 9.56 -11.48
C GLU A 416 -14.93 11.01 -11.87
N LYS A 417 -15.14 11.34 -13.17
CA LYS A 417 -15.19 12.76 -13.55
C LYS A 417 -16.38 13.40 -12.83
N GLU A 418 -16.12 14.46 -12.10
CA GLU A 418 -17.21 15.32 -11.69
C GLU A 418 -18.02 15.68 -12.94
N PRO A 419 -19.37 15.57 -12.89
CA PRO A 419 -20.19 15.98 -14.01
C PRO A 419 -19.81 17.43 -14.36
N GLU A 420 -19.42 17.67 -15.61
CA GLU A 420 -19.22 19.04 -16.09
C GLU A 420 -20.50 19.82 -15.77
N ILE A 421 -20.48 20.55 -14.66
CA ILE A 421 -21.52 21.53 -14.37
C ILE A 421 -21.37 22.54 -15.51
N LYS A 422 -22.22 22.39 -16.54
CA LYS A 422 -22.17 23.26 -17.72
C LYS A 422 -22.10 24.68 -17.21
N LEU A 423 -21.04 25.39 -17.54
CA LEU A 423 -20.79 26.79 -17.14
C LEU A 423 -22.04 27.67 -17.34
N ASN A 424 -22.87 27.29 -18.32
CA ASN A 424 -24.19 27.86 -18.61
C ASN A 424 -25.19 27.78 -17.45
N PHE A 425 -25.11 26.78 -16.54
CA PHE A 425 -26.03 26.69 -15.40
C PHE A 425 -25.56 27.58 -14.27
N ILE A 426 -24.26 27.63 -13.99
CA ILE A 426 -23.69 28.57 -12.99
C ILE A 426 -23.86 30.01 -13.44
N GLN A 427 -23.62 30.32 -14.71
CA GLN A 427 -23.84 31.65 -15.26
C GLN A 427 -25.31 32.08 -15.18
N LYS A 428 -26.27 31.14 -15.41
CA LYS A 428 -27.70 31.44 -15.21
C LYS A 428 -28.04 31.72 -13.74
N ILE A 429 -27.51 30.93 -12.80
CA ILE A 429 -27.70 31.14 -11.36
C ILE A 429 -27.11 32.49 -10.94
N ILE A 430 -25.88 32.83 -11.35
CA ILE A 430 -25.22 34.10 -11.06
C ILE A 430 -26.02 35.27 -11.64
N SER A 431 -26.55 35.15 -12.84
CA SER A 431 -27.38 36.14 -13.50
C SER A 431 -28.70 36.36 -12.75
N VAL A 432 -29.36 35.30 -12.29
CA VAL A 432 -30.57 35.38 -11.47
C VAL A 432 -30.29 36.05 -10.13
N ILE A 433 -29.20 35.67 -9.46
CA ILE A 433 -28.79 36.31 -8.20
C ILE A 433 -28.48 37.80 -8.39
N LYS A 434 -27.73 38.18 -9.44
CA LYS A 434 -27.45 39.59 -9.76
C LYS A 434 -28.73 40.38 -10.02
N ASN A 435 -29.72 39.80 -10.73
CA ASN A 435 -31.00 40.45 -10.97
C ASN A 435 -31.86 40.63 -9.71
N ILE A 436 -31.82 39.65 -8.79
CA ILE A 436 -32.51 39.75 -7.49
C ILE A 436 -31.86 40.83 -6.63
N VAL A 437 -30.53 40.88 -6.54
CA VAL A 437 -29.78 41.90 -5.79
C VAL A 437 -30.05 43.29 -6.36
N ALA A 438 -30.06 43.46 -7.67
CA ALA A 438 -30.40 44.74 -8.33
C ALA A 438 -31.80 45.20 -8.02
N LYS A 439 -32.79 44.29 -8.00
CA LYS A 439 -34.19 44.64 -7.63
C LYS A 439 -34.31 45.04 -6.16
N ILE A 440 -33.60 44.35 -5.26
CA ILE A 440 -33.56 44.67 -3.83
C ILE A 440 -32.92 46.05 -3.62
N MET A 441 -31.78 46.33 -4.27
CA MET A 441 -31.11 47.62 -4.19
C MET A 441 -32.00 48.77 -4.72
N ALA A 442 -32.74 48.53 -5.81
CA ALA A 442 -33.66 49.53 -6.38
C ALA A 442 -34.84 49.88 -5.42
N ILE A 443 -35.23 48.96 -4.54
CA ILE A 443 -36.25 49.21 -3.51
C ILE A 443 -35.71 50.09 -2.37
N PHE A 444 -34.41 49.93 -2.03
CA PHE A 444 -33.78 50.74 -0.96
C PHE A 444 -33.34 52.15 -1.41
N ILE A 445 -33.17 52.36 -2.72
CA ILE A 445 -32.80 53.69 -3.27
C ILE A 445 -34.03 54.57 -3.50
N LYS A 446 -35.26 54.02 -3.50
CA LYS A 446 -36.52 54.75 -3.67
C LYS A 446 -37.20 55.18 -2.36
N LYS A 447 -36.55 55.02 -1.24
CA LYS A 447 -36.91 55.59 0.07
C LYS A 447 -35.84 56.58 0.47
#